data_3cf064ca859bb50f8b5e63d25bb89533
#
_entry.id   3cf064ca859bb50f8b5e63d25bb89533
#
_cell.length_a   1.000
_cell.length_b   1.000
_cell.length_c   1.000
_cell.angle_alpha   90.00
_cell.angle_beta   90.00
_cell.angle_gamma   90.00
#
_symmetry.space_group_name_H-M   'P 1'
#
loop_
_entity.id
_entity.type
_entity.pdbx_description
1 polymer ?
#
loop_
_entity_poly.entity_id
_entity_poly.type
_entity_poly.pdbx_seq_one_letter_code
_entity_poly.pdbx_strand_id
1 'polypeptide(L)'
;MKKISKSLLFGPLAGILLILTPLKADINVVTSIKPLHSLTSYIMEGVGEPDLIIDGVASPHNFQIKPSHAKMLQKADLVIWVGEDLESFLPSALKSIPKNAVVFELLDQSGLKKLKFREKNIFEGHDDHDEHGHDEHAKKEDDHDDHDDHDEHGKKEDDHDDHGHDEHGHAHGEYDPHIWLDPSNAKVIVKKITNQLSKIDKDNSSVYKANSKKLLKDLDGLIKEVKNEINKDASFVVFHDAYQYFEKRFGINVIGALT
;
A
#
# COMPACT_ATOMS: atom_id res chain seq x y z
N MET A 1 -63.49 -67.07 8.67
CA MET A 1 -62.36 -66.54 7.90
C MET A 1 -62.16 -65.07 8.28
N LYS A 2 -61.15 -64.73 9.15
CA LYS A 2 -60.91 -63.41 9.63
C LYS A 2 -59.87 -62.76 8.72
N LYS A 3 -60.20 -61.60 8.08
CA LYS A 3 -59.31 -60.79 7.28
C LYS A 3 -58.45 -59.91 8.23
N ILE A 4 -57.14 -60.07 8.18
CA ILE A 4 -56.15 -59.24 8.90
C ILE A 4 -55.83 -58.06 8.01
N SER A 5 -56.23 -56.86 8.44
CA SER A 5 -55.84 -55.57 7.81
C SER A 5 -54.45 -55.19 8.27
N LYS A 6 -53.50 -55.09 7.33
CA LYS A 6 -52.16 -54.53 7.59
C LYS A 6 -52.24 -53.03 7.40
N SER A 7 -52.28 -52.26 8.50
CA SER A 7 -52.06 -50.79 8.46
C SER A 7 -50.58 -50.49 8.38
N LEU A 8 -50.15 -49.90 7.27
CA LEU A 8 -48.82 -49.33 7.11
C LEU A 8 -48.76 -48.00 7.89
N LEU A 9 -47.98 -47.98 8.96
CA LEU A 9 -47.59 -46.74 9.67
C LEU A 9 -46.49 -46.07 8.87
N PHE A 10 -46.83 -44.99 8.15
CA PHE A 10 -45.85 -44.00 7.64
C PHE A 10 -45.53 -43.04 8.78
N GLY A 11 -44.38 -43.23 9.41
CA GLY A 11 -43.79 -42.22 10.34
C GLY A 11 -43.28 -41.04 9.56
N PRO A 12 -43.47 -39.79 10.04
CA PRO A 12 -42.86 -38.61 9.39
C PRO A 12 -41.35 -38.64 9.60
N LEU A 13 -40.63 -38.71 8.49
CA LEU A 13 -39.17 -38.48 8.44
C LEU A 13 -38.93 -36.99 8.67
N ALA A 14 -38.70 -36.59 9.94
CA ALA A 14 -38.31 -35.24 10.28
C ALA A 14 -36.90 -34.99 9.75
N GLY A 15 -36.81 -34.35 8.59
CA GLY A 15 -35.55 -33.87 8.05
C GLY A 15 -34.96 -32.81 8.99
N ILE A 16 -33.87 -33.14 9.69
CA ILE A 16 -33.08 -32.17 10.45
C ILE A 16 -32.38 -31.26 9.42
N LEU A 17 -32.96 -30.07 9.21
CA LEU A 17 -32.31 -28.99 8.47
C LEU A 17 -31.17 -28.47 9.35
N LEU A 18 -29.94 -28.92 9.09
CA LEU A 18 -28.75 -28.32 9.70
C LEU A 18 -28.66 -26.88 9.19
N ILE A 19 -29.10 -25.92 10.00
CA ILE A 19 -28.84 -24.51 9.80
C ILE A 19 -27.36 -24.32 10.12
N LEU A 20 -26.52 -24.28 9.08
CA LEU A 20 -25.15 -23.81 9.19
C LEU A 20 -25.22 -22.32 9.53
N THR A 21 -25.22 -21.99 10.82
CA THR A 21 -24.96 -20.60 11.25
C THR A 21 -23.54 -20.25 10.82
N PRO A 22 -23.34 -19.13 10.12
CA PRO A 22 -21.99 -18.67 9.84
C PRO A 22 -21.25 -18.52 11.16
N LEU A 23 -20.13 -19.20 11.30
CA LEU A 23 -19.23 -19.05 12.43
C LEU A 23 -18.63 -17.66 12.30
N LYS A 24 -19.02 -16.74 13.18
CA LYS A 24 -18.47 -15.38 13.19
C LYS A 24 -17.05 -15.46 13.73
N ALA A 25 -16.09 -14.85 13.04
CA ALA A 25 -14.74 -14.72 13.59
C ALA A 25 -14.76 -13.81 14.81
N ASP A 26 -14.17 -14.27 15.90
CA ASP A 26 -13.90 -13.44 17.08
C ASP A 26 -12.54 -12.68 16.91
N ILE A 27 -12.05 -12.59 15.68
CA ILE A 27 -10.78 -11.93 15.34
C ILE A 27 -11.03 -10.53 14.76
N ASN A 28 -10.37 -9.53 15.33
CA ASN A 28 -10.41 -8.16 14.84
C ASN A 28 -9.22 -7.92 13.92
N VAL A 29 -9.47 -7.83 12.62
CA VAL A 29 -8.47 -7.57 11.60
C VAL A 29 -8.59 -6.14 11.12
N VAL A 30 -7.48 -5.41 11.10
CA VAL A 30 -7.41 -4.02 10.63
C VAL A 30 -6.48 -3.95 9.42
N THR A 31 -6.92 -3.28 8.37
CA THR A 31 -6.13 -3.03 7.15
C THR A 31 -5.92 -1.53 6.96
N SER A 32 -4.78 -1.13 6.42
CA SER A 32 -4.45 0.27 6.23
C SER A 32 -5.17 0.90 5.03
N ILE A 33 -5.15 0.23 3.87
CA ILE A 33 -5.61 0.76 2.58
C ILE A 33 -6.64 -0.17 1.90
N LYS A 34 -7.44 0.42 1.01
CA LYS A 34 -8.49 -0.31 0.27
C LYS A 34 -8.02 -1.56 -0.48
N PRO A 35 -6.87 -1.57 -1.18
CA PRO A 35 -6.40 -2.79 -1.85
C PRO A 35 -6.20 -3.95 -0.87
N LEU A 36 -5.59 -3.70 0.29
CA LEU A 36 -5.39 -4.72 1.33
C LEU A 36 -6.71 -5.16 1.95
N HIS A 37 -7.60 -4.19 2.20
CA HIS A 37 -8.94 -4.48 2.69
C HIS A 37 -9.69 -5.41 1.75
N SER A 38 -9.71 -5.11 0.45
CA SER A 38 -10.39 -5.93 -0.56
C SER A 38 -9.88 -7.37 -0.60
N LEU A 39 -8.55 -7.56 -0.61
CA LEU A 39 -7.95 -8.91 -0.59
C LEU A 39 -8.27 -9.65 0.71
N THR A 40 -8.24 -8.96 1.85
CA THR A 40 -8.49 -9.53 3.16
C THR A 40 -9.97 -9.89 3.33
N SER A 41 -10.89 -9.01 2.91
CA SER A 41 -12.34 -9.27 2.93
C SER A 41 -12.69 -10.52 2.13
N TYR A 42 -12.10 -10.68 0.95
CA TYR A 42 -12.31 -11.88 0.14
C TYR A 42 -11.84 -13.16 0.86
N ILE A 43 -10.69 -13.11 1.52
CA ILE A 43 -10.16 -14.25 2.28
C ILE A 43 -11.06 -14.56 3.47
N MET A 44 -11.62 -13.54 4.13
CA MET A 44 -12.47 -13.62 5.32
C MET A 44 -13.95 -13.86 4.99
N GLU A 45 -14.34 -13.95 3.72
CA GLU A 45 -15.75 -14.19 3.31
C GLU A 45 -16.37 -15.37 4.07
N GLY A 46 -17.54 -15.14 4.68
CA GLY A 46 -18.27 -16.12 5.47
C GLY A 46 -17.80 -16.28 6.93
N VAL A 47 -16.76 -15.57 7.35
CA VAL A 47 -16.22 -15.61 8.71
C VAL A 47 -16.33 -14.25 9.39
N GLY A 48 -15.90 -13.18 8.74
CA GLY A 48 -15.94 -11.82 9.27
C GLY A 48 -15.50 -10.81 8.22
N GLU A 49 -15.33 -9.56 8.65
CA GLU A 49 -14.95 -8.46 7.77
C GLU A 49 -13.84 -7.66 8.45
N PRO A 50 -12.75 -7.32 7.74
CA PRO A 50 -11.69 -6.48 8.30
C PRO A 50 -12.15 -5.02 8.39
N ASP A 51 -11.63 -4.31 9.37
CA ASP A 51 -11.73 -2.86 9.45
C ASP A 51 -10.74 -2.18 8.50
N LEU A 52 -11.08 -0.98 8.02
CA LEU A 52 -10.27 -0.17 7.12
C LEU A 52 -9.91 1.17 7.76
N ILE A 53 -8.61 1.53 7.78
CA ILE A 53 -8.15 2.82 8.32
C ILE A 53 -8.42 3.94 7.32
N ILE A 54 -7.91 3.81 6.09
CA ILE A 54 -8.03 4.85 5.07
C ILE A 54 -9.25 4.56 4.19
N ASP A 55 -10.39 5.04 4.66
CA ASP A 55 -11.63 5.03 3.90
C ASP A 55 -11.78 6.33 3.09
N GLY A 56 -12.43 6.25 1.92
CA GLY A 56 -12.64 7.40 1.03
C GLY A 56 -11.51 7.61 0.02
N VAL A 57 -11.19 8.89 -0.24
CA VAL A 57 -10.25 9.35 -1.29
C VAL A 57 -8.94 9.93 -0.73
N ALA A 58 -8.71 9.78 0.57
CA ALA A 58 -7.51 10.31 1.21
C ALA A 58 -6.25 9.57 0.72
N SER A 59 -5.16 10.32 0.54
CA SER A 59 -3.86 9.75 0.20
C SER A 59 -3.25 9.03 1.41
N PRO A 60 -2.71 7.82 1.25
CA PRO A 60 -2.00 7.12 2.32
C PRO A 60 -0.69 7.82 2.74
N HIS A 61 -0.06 8.59 1.86
CA HIS A 61 1.20 9.28 2.14
C HIS A 61 1.07 10.41 3.16
N ASN A 62 -0.10 11.08 3.22
CA ASN A 62 -0.35 12.26 4.07
C ASN A 62 -1.58 12.08 4.96
N PHE A 63 -1.88 10.85 5.35
CA PHE A 63 -3.06 10.57 6.18
C PHE A 63 -2.81 10.91 7.65
N GLN A 64 -3.87 11.39 8.33
CA GLN A 64 -3.83 11.66 9.77
C GLN A 64 -4.75 10.71 10.53
N ILE A 65 -4.20 10.08 11.57
CA ILE A 65 -4.95 9.19 12.46
C ILE A 65 -6.01 9.99 13.24
N LYS A 66 -7.25 9.46 13.25
CA LYS A 66 -8.35 9.97 14.07
C LYS A 66 -8.51 9.11 15.33
N PRO A 67 -9.17 9.63 16.40
CA PRO A 67 -9.43 8.86 17.61
C PRO A 67 -10.20 7.54 17.36
N SER A 68 -11.05 7.49 16.32
CA SER A 68 -11.75 6.26 15.91
C SER A 68 -10.78 5.19 15.43
N HIS A 69 -9.75 5.58 14.65
CA HIS A 69 -8.74 4.65 14.16
C HIS A 69 -7.85 4.13 15.29
N ALA A 70 -7.50 4.98 16.26
CA ALA A 70 -6.78 4.53 17.46
C ALA A 70 -7.57 3.49 18.26
N LYS A 71 -8.90 3.67 18.41
CA LYS A 71 -9.77 2.67 19.06
C LYS A 71 -9.86 1.36 18.27
N MET A 72 -9.85 1.43 16.95
CA MET A 72 -9.84 0.28 16.04
C MET A 72 -8.54 -0.51 16.24
N LEU A 73 -7.39 0.17 16.20
CA LEU A 73 -6.08 -0.43 16.42
C LEU A 73 -5.93 -1.04 17.84
N GLN A 74 -6.49 -0.41 18.88
CA GLN A 74 -6.47 -0.93 20.25
C GLN A 74 -7.22 -2.26 20.44
N LYS A 75 -8.13 -2.60 19.53
CA LYS A 75 -8.90 -3.86 19.57
C LYS A 75 -8.37 -4.89 18.58
N ALA A 76 -7.41 -4.51 17.74
CA ALA A 76 -6.92 -5.37 16.69
C ALA A 76 -6.17 -6.59 17.23
N ASP A 77 -6.43 -7.75 16.64
CA ASP A 77 -5.64 -8.97 16.80
C ASP A 77 -4.60 -9.09 15.66
N LEU A 78 -4.91 -8.51 14.50
CA LEU A 78 -4.04 -8.46 13.33
C LEU A 78 -4.16 -7.09 12.66
N VAL A 79 -3.03 -6.41 12.44
CA VAL A 79 -2.94 -5.20 11.61
C VAL A 79 -2.13 -5.51 10.37
N ILE A 80 -2.70 -5.25 9.20
CA ILE A 80 -2.08 -5.47 7.89
C ILE A 80 -1.85 -4.12 7.23
N TRP A 81 -0.60 -3.81 6.90
CA TRP A 81 -0.19 -2.56 6.28
C TRP A 81 0.95 -2.79 5.29
N VAL A 82 1.22 -1.82 4.42
CA VAL A 82 2.29 -1.95 3.43
C VAL A 82 3.64 -1.72 4.07
N GLY A 83 3.81 -0.63 4.79
CA GLY A 83 5.05 -0.25 5.45
C GLY A 83 5.18 1.26 5.62
N GLU A 84 6.21 1.69 6.37
CA GLU A 84 6.42 3.10 6.74
C GLU A 84 6.55 4.02 5.52
N ASP A 85 7.09 3.51 4.41
CA ASP A 85 7.27 4.27 3.17
C ASP A 85 5.93 4.69 2.52
N LEU A 86 4.83 4.01 2.83
CA LEU A 86 3.48 4.37 2.38
C LEU A 86 2.68 5.04 3.50
N GLU A 87 2.65 4.40 4.68
CA GLU A 87 1.82 4.82 5.80
C GLU A 87 2.68 5.36 6.95
N SER A 88 3.41 6.45 6.71
CA SER A 88 4.32 7.11 7.68
C SER A 88 3.64 7.51 9.01
N PHE A 89 2.32 7.62 9.02
CA PHE A 89 1.50 7.92 10.19
C PHE A 89 1.29 6.71 11.13
N LEU A 90 1.46 5.47 10.63
CA LEU A 90 1.14 4.26 11.40
C LEU A 90 2.16 3.88 12.47
N PRO A 91 3.48 4.01 12.32
CA PRO A 91 4.45 3.56 13.31
C PRO A 91 4.19 4.08 14.72
N SER A 92 3.78 5.35 14.84
CA SER A 92 3.44 5.95 16.14
C SER A 92 2.14 5.37 16.74
N ALA A 93 1.13 5.13 15.89
CA ALA A 93 -0.15 4.57 16.33
C ALA A 93 -0.01 3.08 16.72
N LEU A 94 0.85 2.33 16.04
CA LEU A 94 1.11 0.92 16.30
C LEU A 94 1.74 0.66 17.69
N LYS A 95 2.39 1.68 18.29
CA LYS A 95 2.92 1.59 19.67
C LYS A 95 1.81 1.41 20.72
N SER A 96 0.57 1.76 20.39
CA SER A 96 -0.59 1.71 21.29
C SER A 96 -1.43 0.43 21.19
N ILE A 97 -1.10 -0.46 20.26
CA ILE A 97 -1.84 -1.72 20.07
C ILE A 97 -1.53 -2.75 21.18
N PRO A 98 -2.40 -3.75 21.39
CA PRO A 98 -2.15 -4.81 22.35
C PRO A 98 -0.86 -5.57 22.04
N LYS A 99 -0.12 -5.98 23.10
CA LYS A 99 1.15 -6.72 22.95
C LYS A 99 1.01 -8.06 22.24
N ASN A 100 -0.18 -8.65 22.27
CA ASN A 100 -0.49 -9.92 21.61
C ASN A 100 -1.00 -9.75 20.18
N ALA A 101 -1.26 -8.53 19.74
CA ALA A 101 -1.64 -8.26 18.37
C ALA A 101 -0.46 -8.48 17.40
N VAL A 102 -0.76 -9.01 16.23
CA VAL A 102 0.22 -9.19 15.18
C VAL A 102 0.22 -7.96 14.28
N VAL A 103 1.37 -7.29 14.16
CA VAL A 103 1.60 -6.27 13.13
C VAL A 103 2.24 -6.96 11.93
N PHE A 104 1.55 -6.92 10.81
CA PHE A 104 1.97 -7.60 9.60
C PHE A 104 2.29 -6.59 8.49
N GLU A 105 3.56 -6.26 8.40
CA GLU A 105 4.12 -5.38 7.40
C GLU A 105 4.43 -6.16 6.12
N LEU A 106 3.92 -5.68 4.98
CA LEU A 106 4.07 -6.36 3.70
C LEU A 106 5.46 -6.16 3.11
N LEU A 107 6.02 -4.96 3.21
CA LEU A 107 7.37 -4.70 2.68
C LEU A 107 8.44 -5.56 3.34
N ASP A 108 8.22 -6.06 4.55
CA ASP A 108 9.11 -7.00 5.22
C ASP A 108 8.98 -8.45 4.73
N GLN A 109 7.95 -8.74 3.92
CA GLN A 109 7.68 -10.11 3.53
C GLN A 109 8.58 -10.56 2.39
N SER A 110 9.10 -11.79 2.52
CA SER A 110 9.82 -12.48 1.45
C SER A 110 8.90 -12.91 0.31
N GLY A 111 9.45 -12.99 -0.91
CA GLY A 111 8.74 -13.47 -2.08
C GLY A 111 7.98 -12.41 -2.87
N LEU A 112 7.96 -11.17 -2.40
CA LEU A 112 7.48 -10.02 -3.15
C LEU A 112 8.56 -9.53 -4.11
N LYS A 113 8.17 -9.18 -5.33
CA LYS A 113 9.01 -8.40 -6.23
C LYS A 113 8.97 -6.96 -5.76
N LYS A 114 10.09 -6.45 -5.26
CA LYS A 114 10.24 -5.06 -4.84
C LYS A 114 11.01 -4.29 -5.91
N LEU A 115 10.57 -3.09 -6.23
CA LEU A 115 11.23 -2.18 -7.15
C LEU A 115 11.74 -1.00 -6.35
N LYS A 116 12.93 -0.51 -6.66
CA LYS A 116 13.43 0.73 -6.07
C LYS A 116 12.64 1.91 -6.61
N PHE A 117 12.59 2.99 -5.86
CA PHE A 117 12.09 4.25 -6.38
C PHE A 117 12.82 4.63 -7.68
N ARG A 118 12.16 5.35 -8.56
CA ARG A 118 12.79 5.91 -9.75
C ARG A 118 13.73 7.03 -9.31
N GLU A 119 15.00 6.93 -9.68
CA GLU A 119 16.05 7.89 -9.26
C GLU A 119 15.93 9.25 -9.96
N LYS A 120 15.17 9.32 -11.06
CA LYS A 120 14.95 10.54 -11.84
C LYS A 120 13.47 10.75 -12.04
N ASN A 121 13.05 11.99 -12.01
CA ASN A 121 11.77 12.39 -12.57
C ASN A 121 11.82 12.12 -14.08
N ILE A 122 11.44 10.91 -14.49
CA ILE A 122 11.47 10.47 -15.90
C ILE A 122 10.53 11.33 -16.79
N PHE A 123 9.81 12.25 -16.16
CA PHE A 123 8.83 13.11 -16.81
C PHE A 123 9.32 14.55 -17.00
N GLU A 124 10.51 14.91 -16.46
CA GLU A 124 11.18 16.15 -16.84
C GLU A 124 11.70 15.97 -18.26
N GLY A 125 11.15 16.75 -19.20
CA GLY A 125 11.63 16.80 -20.57
C GLY A 125 13.15 17.09 -20.57
N HIS A 126 13.87 16.43 -21.45
CA HIS A 126 15.24 16.83 -21.77
C HIS A 126 15.16 18.27 -22.31
N ASP A 127 15.41 19.26 -21.46
CA ASP A 127 15.89 20.55 -21.94
C ASP A 127 17.27 20.25 -22.51
N ASP A 128 17.32 20.12 -23.84
CA ASP A 128 18.56 20.13 -24.61
C ASP A 128 19.25 21.47 -24.32
N HIS A 129 20.09 21.50 -23.29
CA HIS A 129 21.06 22.57 -23.12
C HIS A 129 22.09 22.37 -24.23
N ASP A 130 21.83 23.06 -25.35
CA ASP A 130 22.83 23.33 -26.36
C ASP A 130 24.11 23.85 -25.66
N GLU A 131 25.19 23.09 -25.81
CA GLU A 131 26.54 23.48 -25.45
C GLU A 131 26.85 24.76 -26.22
N HIS A 132 26.65 25.92 -25.59
CA HIS A 132 27.29 27.16 -26.05
C HIS A 132 28.77 27.10 -25.69
N GLY A 133 29.56 26.77 -26.71
CA GLY A 133 31.00 26.91 -26.68
C GLY A 133 31.39 28.37 -26.31
N HIS A 134 32.08 28.53 -25.21
CA HIS A 134 32.73 29.76 -24.87
C HIS A 134 34.10 29.80 -25.54
N ASP A 135 34.19 30.54 -26.63
CA ASP A 135 35.44 30.97 -27.25
C ASP A 135 36.23 31.80 -26.26
N GLU A 136 37.54 31.49 -26.24
CA GLU A 136 38.57 32.18 -25.51
C GLU A 136 38.62 33.66 -25.93
N HIS A 137 38.54 34.58 -24.97
CA HIS A 137 39.06 35.94 -25.16
C HIS A 137 40.12 36.30 -24.12
N ALA A 138 41.24 36.70 -24.72
CA ALA A 138 42.50 37.04 -24.15
C ALA A 138 42.48 38.23 -23.16
N LYS A 139 43.48 38.19 -22.29
CA LYS A 139 44.00 39.22 -21.40
C LYS A 139 43.96 40.66 -21.93
N LYS A 140 43.58 41.59 -21.06
CA LYS A 140 44.25 42.90 -20.91
C LYS A 140 44.29 43.29 -19.46
N GLU A 141 45.53 43.52 -19.01
CA GLU A 141 45.92 44.22 -17.80
C GLU A 141 45.63 45.69 -18.00
N ASP A 142 45.16 46.38 -16.97
CA ASP A 142 45.40 47.81 -16.75
C ASP A 142 45.23 48.14 -15.25
N ASP A 143 46.29 48.62 -14.68
CA ASP A 143 46.47 49.22 -13.35
C ASP A 143 45.53 50.38 -13.13
N HIS A 144 45.06 50.58 -11.89
CA HIS A 144 44.97 51.91 -11.28
C HIS A 144 44.88 51.87 -9.75
N ASP A 145 45.72 52.68 -9.17
CA ASP A 145 46.04 52.93 -7.76
C ASP A 145 44.89 53.55 -6.94
N ASP A 146 45.04 53.34 -5.64
CA ASP A 146 44.83 54.21 -4.48
C ASP A 146 43.53 55.02 -4.34
N HIS A 147 42.86 54.80 -3.19
CA HIS A 147 42.64 55.87 -2.21
C HIS A 147 42.14 55.34 -0.87
N ASP A 148 42.84 55.84 0.16
CA ASP A 148 42.62 55.67 1.59
C ASP A 148 41.32 56.28 2.12
N ASP A 149 41.03 55.82 3.36
CA ASP A 149 40.46 56.52 4.50
C ASP A 149 38.94 56.74 4.61
N HIS A 150 38.37 56.21 5.65
CA HIS A 150 37.78 56.84 6.81
C HIS A 150 36.65 56.02 7.48
N ASP A 151 36.94 55.75 8.76
CA ASP A 151 36.10 55.91 9.95
C ASP A 151 34.94 54.94 10.26
N GLU A 152 35.17 54.31 11.39
CA GLU A 152 34.32 53.86 12.48
C GLU A 152 32.87 54.38 12.44
N HIS A 153 31.91 53.48 12.53
CA HIS A 153 30.76 53.62 13.45
C HIS A 153 29.99 52.31 13.67
N GLY A 154 29.95 51.93 14.95
CA GLY A 154 28.70 51.53 15.59
C GLY A 154 28.21 50.10 15.38
N LYS A 155 28.52 49.25 16.36
CA LYS A 155 27.80 48.01 16.69
C LYS A 155 26.30 48.25 16.70
N LYS A 156 25.58 47.49 15.91
CA LYS A 156 24.24 46.98 16.23
C LYS A 156 24.25 45.50 15.91
N GLU A 157 24.06 44.73 16.96
CA GLU A 157 23.75 43.34 16.91
C GLU A 157 22.27 43.23 16.42
N ASP A 158 22.10 42.91 15.15
CA ASP A 158 20.81 42.44 14.63
C ASP A 158 20.90 40.93 14.53
N ASP A 159 20.28 40.27 15.49
CA ASP A 159 20.00 38.85 15.46
C ASP A 159 19.15 38.57 14.19
N HIS A 160 19.79 38.12 13.15
CA HIS A 160 19.12 37.45 12.05
C HIS A 160 18.89 36.00 12.47
N ASP A 161 17.67 35.75 12.95
CA ASP A 161 17.12 34.44 13.02
C ASP A 161 17.27 33.79 11.63
N ASP A 162 18.25 32.90 11.55
CA ASP A 162 18.43 31.98 10.43
C ASP A 162 17.25 31.05 10.42
N HIS A 163 16.22 31.40 9.67
CA HIS A 163 15.15 30.48 9.31
C HIS A 163 15.76 29.43 8.40
N GLY A 164 16.42 28.46 9.03
CA GLY A 164 16.77 27.22 8.39
C GLY A 164 15.48 26.65 7.81
N HIS A 165 15.35 26.72 6.49
CA HIS A 165 14.42 25.88 5.76
C HIS A 165 14.89 24.45 6.01
N ASP A 166 14.36 23.83 7.05
CA ASP A 166 14.39 22.39 7.16
C ASP A 166 13.73 21.85 5.89
N GLU A 167 14.56 21.53 4.91
CA GLU A 167 14.21 20.57 3.89
C GLU A 167 13.82 19.31 4.66
N HIS A 168 12.52 19.14 4.90
CA HIS A 168 11.96 17.87 5.29
C HIS A 168 12.18 16.90 4.13
N GLY A 169 13.42 16.51 3.94
CA GLY A 169 13.79 15.34 3.17
C GLY A 169 13.15 14.16 3.91
N HIS A 170 11.93 13.83 3.53
CA HIS A 170 11.38 12.54 3.87
C HIS A 170 12.37 11.52 3.31
N ALA A 171 13.08 10.81 4.19
CA ALA A 171 13.91 9.70 3.80
C ALA A 171 12.96 8.67 3.18
N HIS A 172 12.81 8.75 1.86
CA HIS A 172 12.09 7.72 1.11
C HIS A 172 12.84 6.42 1.35
N GLY A 173 12.12 5.35 1.70
CA GLY A 173 12.69 4.04 1.84
C GLY A 173 13.36 3.57 0.53
N GLU A 174 13.96 2.40 0.57
CA GLU A 174 14.67 1.86 -0.60
C GLU A 174 13.72 1.45 -1.75
N TYR A 175 12.45 1.15 -1.44
CA TYR A 175 11.52 0.50 -2.37
C TYR A 175 10.23 1.27 -2.54
N ASP A 176 9.77 1.34 -3.80
CA ASP A 176 8.42 1.82 -4.15
C ASP A 176 7.37 0.95 -3.43
N PRO A 177 6.52 1.55 -2.58
CA PRO A 177 5.58 0.81 -1.75
C PRO A 177 4.33 0.30 -2.50
N HIS A 178 4.09 0.69 -3.74
CA HIS A 178 2.88 0.35 -4.52
C HIS A 178 2.86 -1.10 -5.03
N ILE A 179 3.37 -2.02 -4.21
CA ILE A 179 3.61 -3.44 -4.53
C ILE A 179 2.37 -4.21 -4.99
N TRP A 180 1.18 -3.81 -4.54
CA TRP A 180 -0.10 -4.48 -4.86
C TRP A 180 -0.53 -4.27 -6.31
N LEU A 181 0.03 -3.29 -7.01
CA LEU A 181 -0.28 -3.00 -8.41
C LEU A 181 0.33 -4.02 -9.39
N ASP A 182 1.21 -4.92 -8.92
CA ASP A 182 1.52 -6.14 -9.64
C ASP A 182 0.60 -7.29 -9.14
N PRO A 183 -0.32 -7.80 -9.96
CA PRO A 183 -1.18 -8.91 -9.56
C PRO A 183 -0.42 -10.17 -9.13
N SER A 184 0.84 -10.35 -9.54
CA SER A 184 1.66 -11.44 -9.05
C SER A 184 2.13 -11.22 -7.62
N ASN A 185 2.42 -9.97 -7.24
CA ASN A 185 2.62 -9.61 -5.84
C ASN A 185 1.33 -9.78 -5.03
N ALA A 186 0.19 -9.36 -5.58
CA ALA A 186 -1.12 -9.58 -4.93
C ALA A 186 -1.34 -11.06 -4.59
N LYS A 187 -0.95 -12.00 -5.47
CA LYS A 187 -1.00 -13.44 -5.18
C LYS A 187 -0.09 -13.86 -4.02
N VAL A 188 1.07 -13.25 -3.87
CA VAL A 188 1.97 -13.48 -2.73
C VAL A 188 1.33 -12.92 -1.46
N ILE A 189 0.82 -11.69 -1.51
CA ILE A 189 0.11 -11.03 -0.41
C ILE A 189 -1.06 -11.89 0.09
N VAL A 190 -1.92 -12.38 -0.82
CA VAL A 190 -3.04 -13.29 -0.49
C VAL A 190 -2.57 -14.51 0.29
N LYS A 191 -1.50 -15.18 -0.17
CA LYS A 191 -0.94 -16.35 0.53
C LYS A 191 -0.43 -16.02 1.92
N LYS A 192 0.25 -14.87 2.06
CA LYS A 192 0.83 -14.42 3.32
C LYS A 192 -0.26 -14.04 4.32
N ILE A 193 -1.28 -13.27 3.92
CA ILE A 193 -2.45 -12.93 4.74
C ILE A 193 -3.19 -14.21 5.17
N THR A 194 -3.47 -15.12 4.24
CA THR A 194 -4.12 -16.40 4.54
C THR A 194 -3.37 -17.19 5.60
N ASN A 195 -2.04 -17.21 5.52
CA ASN A 195 -1.22 -17.91 6.50
C ASN A 195 -1.29 -17.24 7.88
N GLN A 196 -1.32 -15.91 7.96
CA GLN A 196 -1.44 -15.20 9.24
C GLN A 196 -2.82 -15.41 9.86
N LEU A 197 -3.90 -15.23 9.10
CA LEU A 197 -5.25 -15.52 9.56
C LEU A 197 -5.40 -16.95 10.06
N SER A 198 -4.88 -17.93 9.30
CA SER A 198 -4.94 -19.36 9.68
C SER A 198 -4.13 -19.69 10.94
N LYS A 199 -3.13 -18.90 11.32
CA LYS A 199 -2.37 -19.07 12.56
C LYS A 199 -3.10 -18.52 13.78
N ILE A 200 -3.73 -17.35 13.61
CA ILE A 200 -4.39 -16.62 14.68
C ILE A 200 -5.77 -17.24 14.95
N ASP A 201 -6.52 -17.50 13.89
CA ASP A 201 -7.85 -18.09 13.92
C ASP A 201 -7.84 -19.50 13.27
N LYS A 202 -7.48 -20.49 14.07
CA LYS A 202 -7.32 -21.88 13.62
C LYS A 202 -8.63 -22.53 13.23
N ASP A 203 -9.72 -22.15 13.87
CA ASP A 203 -11.06 -22.76 13.66
C ASP A 203 -11.58 -22.42 12.26
N ASN A 204 -11.30 -21.24 11.76
CA ASN A 204 -11.68 -20.77 10.43
C ASN A 204 -10.60 -20.98 9.35
N SER A 205 -9.47 -21.61 9.68
CA SER A 205 -8.33 -21.82 8.75
C SER A 205 -8.71 -22.49 7.44
N SER A 206 -9.67 -23.44 7.47
CA SER A 206 -10.14 -24.14 6.27
C SER A 206 -10.91 -23.21 5.33
N VAL A 207 -11.70 -22.28 5.87
CA VAL A 207 -12.47 -21.29 5.11
C VAL A 207 -11.50 -20.31 4.44
N TYR A 208 -10.55 -19.73 5.20
CA TYR A 208 -9.53 -18.81 4.65
C TYR A 208 -8.74 -19.43 3.50
N LYS A 209 -8.33 -20.72 3.64
CA LYS A 209 -7.61 -21.43 2.57
C LYS A 209 -8.47 -21.68 1.33
N ALA A 210 -9.75 -22.00 1.52
CA ALA A 210 -10.68 -22.21 0.41
C ALA A 210 -10.92 -20.92 -0.38
N ASN A 211 -11.18 -19.80 0.32
CA ASN A 211 -11.37 -18.48 -0.26
C ASN A 211 -10.11 -17.99 -0.96
N SER A 212 -8.94 -18.16 -0.32
CA SER A 212 -7.64 -17.84 -0.91
C SER A 212 -7.40 -18.57 -2.22
N LYS A 213 -7.72 -19.88 -2.29
CA LYS A 213 -7.56 -20.66 -3.54
C LYS A 213 -8.43 -20.11 -4.67
N LYS A 214 -9.65 -19.67 -4.38
CA LYS A 214 -10.56 -19.05 -5.34
C LYS A 214 -9.98 -17.70 -5.81
N LEU A 215 -9.59 -16.82 -4.88
CA LEU A 215 -9.00 -15.52 -5.17
C LEU A 215 -7.72 -15.62 -6.02
N LEU A 216 -6.86 -16.60 -5.73
CA LEU A 216 -5.64 -16.84 -6.53
C LEU A 216 -5.96 -17.21 -7.98
N LYS A 217 -7.06 -17.98 -8.21
CA LYS A 217 -7.52 -18.32 -9.57
C LYS A 217 -8.10 -17.09 -10.27
N ASP A 218 -8.83 -16.24 -9.55
CA ASP A 218 -9.41 -15.01 -10.09
C ASP A 218 -8.29 -14.02 -10.49
N LEU A 219 -7.23 -13.90 -9.67
CA LEU A 219 -6.04 -13.11 -10.01
C LEU A 219 -5.28 -13.66 -11.24
N ASP A 220 -5.22 -15.00 -11.42
CA ASP A 220 -4.68 -15.59 -12.65
C ASP A 220 -5.52 -15.27 -13.87
N GLY A 221 -6.84 -15.22 -13.71
CA GLY A 221 -7.79 -14.75 -14.74
C GLY A 221 -7.54 -13.30 -15.11
N LEU A 222 -7.48 -12.42 -14.11
CA LEU A 222 -7.19 -10.99 -14.29
C LEU A 222 -5.88 -10.74 -15.05
N ILE A 223 -4.81 -11.47 -14.71
CA ILE A 223 -3.52 -11.32 -15.40
C ILE A 223 -3.66 -11.66 -16.89
N LYS A 224 -4.44 -12.69 -17.25
CA LYS A 224 -4.68 -13.08 -18.65
C LYS A 224 -5.52 -12.03 -19.38
N GLU A 225 -6.59 -11.58 -18.75
CA GLU A 225 -7.51 -10.57 -19.30
C GLU A 225 -6.75 -9.28 -19.61
N VAL A 226 -6.03 -8.71 -18.63
CA VAL A 226 -5.24 -7.49 -18.83
C VAL A 226 -4.20 -7.68 -19.93
N LYS A 227 -3.50 -8.82 -20.00
CA LYS A 227 -2.52 -9.09 -21.06
C LYS A 227 -3.13 -9.11 -22.46
N ASN A 228 -4.38 -9.53 -22.59
CA ASN A 228 -5.06 -9.63 -23.88
C ASN A 228 -5.66 -8.29 -24.33
N GLU A 229 -6.05 -7.45 -23.39
CA GLU A 229 -6.78 -6.22 -23.66
C GLU A 229 -5.89 -4.97 -23.67
N ILE A 230 -4.74 -5.03 -22.99
CA ILE A 230 -3.88 -3.86 -22.84
C ILE A 230 -3.25 -3.46 -24.16
N ASN A 231 -3.42 -2.19 -24.52
CA ASN A 231 -2.73 -1.60 -25.69
C ASN A 231 -1.34 -1.13 -25.25
N LYS A 232 -0.31 -1.85 -25.68
CA LYS A 232 1.10 -1.55 -25.32
C LYS A 232 1.67 -0.34 -26.05
N ASP A 233 1.03 0.08 -27.16
CA ASP A 233 1.45 1.23 -27.95
C ASP A 233 0.81 2.53 -27.43
N ALA A 234 -0.12 2.43 -26.47
CA ALA A 234 -0.72 3.60 -25.83
C ALA A 234 0.24 4.21 -24.82
N SER A 235 0.33 5.53 -24.82
CA SER A 235 1.02 6.30 -23.80
C SER A 235 0.04 6.79 -22.76
N PHE A 236 0.44 6.77 -21.50
CA PHE A 236 -0.42 7.11 -20.37
C PHE A 236 0.20 8.25 -19.56
N VAL A 237 -0.64 9.19 -19.13
CA VAL A 237 -0.35 10.14 -18.08
C VAL A 237 -1.16 9.72 -16.86
N VAL A 238 -0.53 9.69 -15.69
CA VAL A 238 -1.15 9.28 -14.42
C VAL A 238 -1.25 10.45 -13.47
N PHE A 239 -2.14 10.37 -12.50
CA PHE A 239 -2.26 11.42 -11.50
C PHE A 239 -1.06 11.41 -10.53
N HIS A 240 -0.60 10.22 -10.14
CA HIS A 240 0.48 9.98 -9.20
C HIS A 240 1.40 8.88 -9.72
N ASP A 241 2.72 9.01 -9.55
CA ASP A 241 3.70 7.99 -9.98
C ASP A 241 3.69 6.76 -9.07
N ALA A 242 2.65 5.95 -9.19
CA ALA A 242 2.45 4.73 -8.42
C ALA A 242 2.52 3.46 -9.27
N TYR A 243 2.53 3.58 -10.59
CA TYR A 243 2.21 2.47 -11.50
C TYR A 243 3.41 1.65 -11.96
N GLN A 244 4.61 1.87 -11.42
CA GLN A 244 5.85 1.21 -11.82
C GLN A 244 5.74 -0.32 -11.85
N TYR A 245 5.03 -0.91 -10.87
CA TYR A 245 4.81 -2.36 -10.80
C TYR A 245 3.89 -2.87 -11.92
N PHE A 246 2.82 -2.14 -12.20
CA PHE A 246 1.87 -2.46 -13.27
C PHE A 246 2.53 -2.32 -14.65
N GLU A 247 3.27 -1.24 -14.87
CA GLU A 247 4.05 -1.00 -16.08
C GLU A 247 5.00 -2.16 -16.38
N LYS A 248 5.82 -2.55 -15.39
CA LYS A 248 6.76 -3.66 -15.55
C LYS A 248 6.09 -5.02 -15.70
N ARG A 249 4.86 -5.18 -15.18
CA ARG A 249 4.10 -6.42 -15.31
C ARG A 249 3.52 -6.58 -16.71
N PHE A 250 3.01 -5.53 -17.29
CA PHE A 250 2.22 -5.60 -18.51
C PHE A 250 2.92 -5.00 -19.74
N GLY A 251 4.05 -4.34 -19.55
CA GLY A 251 4.86 -3.76 -20.63
C GLY A 251 4.17 -2.53 -21.24
N ILE A 252 3.58 -1.69 -20.40
CA ILE A 252 3.06 -0.38 -20.78
C ILE A 252 4.05 0.72 -20.39
N ASN A 253 3.86 1.91 -20.90
CA ASN A 253 4.72 3.06 -20.63
C ASN A 253 3.90 4.24 -20.10
N VAL A 254 4.17 4.65 -18.88
CA VAL A 254 3.68 5.90 -18.30
C VAL A 254 4.68 6.98 -18.67
N ILE A 255 4.20 8.05 -19.32
CA ILE A 255 5.01 9.14 -19.86
C ILE A 255 4.94 10.42 -19.04
N GLY A 256 4.12 10.46 -18.00
CA GLY A 256 3.99 11.61 -17.11
C GLY A 256 3.17 11.31 -15.86
N ALA A 257 3.45 12.03 -14.79
CA ALA A 257 2.63 12.11 -13.59
C ALA A 257 2.29 13.58 -13.31
N LEU A 258 1.10 13.84 -12.76
CA LEU A 258 0.65 15.20 -12.44
C LEU A 258 1.11 15.66 -11.05
N THR A 259 1.41 14.71 -10.16
CA THR A 259 1.88 14.96 -8.78
C THR A 259 2.93 13.94 -8.40
#